data_0da30e0cc07e7fed4be2aba85384f5cc
#
_entry.id   0da30e0cc07e7fed4be2aba85384f5cc
#
_cell.length_a   1.000
_cell.length_b   1.000
_cell.length_c   1.000
_cell.angle_alpha   90.00
_cell.angle_beta   90.00
_cell.angle_gamma   90.00
#
_symmetry.space_group_name_H-M   'P 1'
#
loop_
_entity.id
_entity.type
_entity.pdbx_description
1 polymer ?
#
loop_
_entity_poly.entity_id
_entity_poly.type
_entity_poly.pdbx_seq_one_letter_code
_entity_poly.pdbx_strand_id
1 'polypeptide(L)'
;MEFKKTAIEGVYVIEPRVFNDARGYFFEAWKKEEFEKNIGKIEFIQDNESKSSYGVLRGLHYQKGDCSQAKLVRVIKGKVLDVAVDIRKSSPTFGKHVMVELSDENKRQFFIPRGFAHGFLVLSDEAIFTYKVDNAYAPQADAGIRWNDPDVGIKWPIDPKDVLTSEKDLVQPFLRDAEVFE
;
A
#
# COMPACT_ATOMS: atom_id res chain seq x y z
N MET A 1 -10.50 -11.72 12.90
CA MET A 1 -9.87 -11.00 11.75
C MET A 1 -10.17 -11.82 10.49
N GLU A 2 -10.64 -11.19 9.40
CA GLU A 2 -10.93 -11.89 8.14
C GLU A 2 -9.86 -11.51 7.10
N PHE A 3 -9.29 -12.51 6.42
CA PHE A 3 -8.24 -12.33 5.41
C PHE A 3 -8.82 -12.64 4.04
N LYS A 4 -9.04 -11.61 3.22
CA LYS A 4 -9.63 -11.71 1.89
C LYS A 4 -8.54 -11.68 0.83
N LYS A 5 -8.45 -12.74 0.04
CA LYS A 5 -7.59 -12.77 -1.16
C LYS A 5 -8.10 -11.76 -2.18
N THR A 6 -7.17 -11.10 -2.85
CA THR A 6 -7.49 -10.23 -3.99
C THR A 6 -7.35 -10.99 -5.32
N ALA A 7 -7.53 -10.28 -6.44
CA ALA A 7 -7.29 -10.86 -7.77
C ALA A 7 -5.80 -11.14 -8.07
N ILE A 8 -4.88 -10.58 -7.28
CA ILE A 8 -3.44 -10.79 -7.42
C ILE A 8 -2.93 -11.62 -6.25
N GLU A 9 -2.27 -12.73 -6.55
CA GLU A 9 -1.76 -13.66 -5.55
C GLU A 9 -0.78 -13.00 -4.58
N GLY A 10 -0.95 -13.30 -3.29
CA GLY A 10 -0.13 -12.77 -2.19
C GLY A 10 -0.61 -11.44 -1.63
N VAL A 11 -1.54 -10.75 -2.31
CA VAL A 11 -2.12 -9.47 -1.86
C VAL A 11 -3.43 -9.72 -1.13
N TYR A 12 -3.58 -9.16 0.09
CA TYR A 12 -4.74 -9.40 0.95
C TYR A 12 -5.36 -8.11 1.45
N VAL A 13 -6.69 -8.08 1.50
CA VAL A 13 -7.46 -7.15 2.30
C VAL A 13 -7.80 -7.82 3.64
N ILE A 14 -7.50 -7.16 4.75
CA ILE A 14 -7.73 -7.68 6.08
C ILE A 14 -8.80 -6.83 6.76
N GLU A 15 -9.89 -7.47 7.18
CA GLU A 15 -10.97 -6.81 7.90
C GLU A 15 -10.93 -7.24 9.37
N PRO A 16 -10.60 -6.32 10.30
CA PRO A 16 -10.57 -6.64 11.72
C PRO A 16 -11.99 -6.78 12.26
N ARG A 17 -12.15 -7.59 13.30
CA ARG A 17 -13.38 -7.60 14.08
C ARG A 17 -13.38 -6.41 15.02
N VAL A 18 -14.30 -5.47 14.82
CA VAL A 18 -14.45 -4.25 15.64
C VAL A 18 -15.52 -4.48 16.69
N PHE A 19 -15.22 -4.16 17.94
CA PHE A 19 -16.12 -4.23 19.09
C PHE A 19 -16.48 -2.80 19.49
N ASN A 20 -17.77 -2.46 19.41
CA ASN A 20 -18.29 -1.13 19.75
C ASN A 20 -19.05 -1.17 21.07
N ASP A 21 -18.89 -0.13 21.90
CA ASP A 21 -19.67 0.12 23.11
C ASP A 21 -19.88 1.63 23.34
N ALA A 22 -20.47 2.03 24.47
CA ALA A 22 -20.74 3.43 24.78
C ALA A 22 -19.48 4.31 24.94
N ARG A 23 -18.28 3.71 25.03
CA ARG A 23 -16.99 4.42 25.15
C ARG A 23 -16.30 4.61 23.80
N GLY A 24 -16.79 3.94 22.73
CA GLY A 24 -16.19 3.93 21.42
C GLY A 24 -15.96 2.52 20.87
N TYR A 25 -14.78 2.20 20.37
CA TYR A 25 -14.49 0.90 19.79
C TYR A 25 -13.15 0.35 20.25
N PHE A 26 -13.04 -0.99 20.14
CA PHE A 26 -11.78 -1.73 20.28
C PHE A 26 -11.66 -2.75 19.15
N PHE A 27 -10.46 -2.97 18.64
CA PHE A 27 -10.12 -4.09 17.78
C PHE A 27 -8.64 -4.45 17.86
N GLU A 28 -8.33 -5.71 17.59
CA GLU A 28 -6.95 -6.14 17.39
C GLU A 28 -6.50 -5.70 15.99
N ALA A 29 -5.61 -4.71 15.92
CA ALA A 29 -5.12 -4.20 14.65
C ALA A 29 -4.15 -5.18 13.98
N TRP A 30 -3.37 -5.93 14.77
CA TRP A 30 -2.46 -6.96 14.29
C TRP A 30 -2.27 -8.03 15.36
N LYS A 31 -2.26 -9.29 14.91
CA LYS A 31 -1.99 -10.44 15.76
C LYS A 31 -1.13 -11.42 14.99
N LYS A 32 0.10 -11.65 15.48
CA LYS A 32 1.12 -12.46 14.81
C LYS A 32 0.60 -13.83 14.39
N GLU A 33 -0.01 -14.58 15.31
CA GLU A 33 -0.52 -15.92 15.07
C GLU A 33 -1.55 -15.98 13.92
N GLU A 34 -2.52 -15.06 13.92
CA GLU A 34 -3.55 -14.97 12.87
C GLU A 34 -2.94 -14.63 11.51
N PHE A 35 -1.95 -13.72 11.51
CA PHE A 35 -1.25 -13.30 10.31
C PHE A 35 -0.42 -14.45 9.72
N GLU A 36 0.39 -15.13 10.55
CA GLU A 36 1.22 -16.26 10.11
C GLU A 36 0.39 -17.43 9.58
N LYS A 37 -0.76 -17.70 10.18
CA LYS A 37 -1.69 -18.75 9.75
C LYS A 37 -2.30 -18.48 8.36
N ASN A 38 -2.60 -17.22 8.03
CA ASN A 38 -3.35 -16.86 6.81
C ASN A 38 -2.46 -16.37 5.66
N ILE A 39 -1.32 -15.74 5.97
CA ILE A 39 -0.44 -15.12 4.98
C ILE A 39 0.93 -15.80 4.95
N GLY A 40 1.48 -16.10 6.13
CA GLY A 40 2.81 -16.70 6.27
C GLY A 40 3.66 -15.94 7.29
N LYS A 41 4.84 -16.51 7.55
CA LYS A 41 5.78 -15.95 8.53
C LYS A 41 6.46 -14.70 7.95
N ILE A 42 6.10 -13.54 8.47
CA ILE A 42 6.70 -12.24 8.14
C ILE A 42 7.04 -11.54 9.46
N GLU A 43 8.27 -11.07 9.58
CA GLU A 43 8.73 -10.32 10.74
C GLU A 43 8.75 -8.83 10.42
N PHE A 44 7.76 -8.10 10.92
CA PHE A 44 7.73 -6.65 10.81
C PHE A 44 8.70 -6.04 11.82
N ILE A 45 9.59 -5.16 11.35
CA ILE A 45 10.67 -4.57 12.12
C ILE A 45 10.58 -3.06 12.29
N GLN A 46 9.68 -2.38 11.55
CA GLN A 46 9.55 -0.94 11.58
C GLN A 46 8.09 -0.53 11.34
N ASP A 47 7.62 0.45 12.11
CA ASP A 47 6.36 1.15 11.91
C ASP A 47 6.62 2.57 11.42
N ASN A 48 5.82 3.02 10.44
CA ASN A 48 5.87 4.36 9.90
C ASN A 48 4.50 5.02 9.98
N GLU A 49 4.48 6.34 10.14
CA GLU A 49 3.27 7.15 10.08
C GLU A 49 3.49 8.37 9.19
N SER A 50 2.47 8.73 8.44
CA SER A 50 2.43 9.96 7.65
C SER A 50 1.08 10.64 7.78
N LYS A 51 1.08 11.98 7.71
CA LYS A 51 -0.12 12.81 7.57
C LYS A 51 -0.08 13.52 6.22
N SER A 52 -1.22 13.56 5.53
CA SER A 52 -1.35 14.16 4.20
C SER A 52 -2.73 14.79 4.03
N SER A 53 -2.83 15.86 3.23
CA SER A 53 -4.09 16.52 2.88
C SER A 53 -4.74 15.91 1.64
N TYR A 54 -5.97 16.31 1.34
CA TYR A 54 -6.69 15.90 0.13
C TYR A 54 -5.84 16.07 -1.13
N GLY A 55 -5.95 15.10 -2.04
CA GLY A 55 -5.25 15.10 -3.32
C GLY A 55 -3.77 14.70 -3.26
N VAL A 56 -3.17 14.59 -2.06
CA VAL A 56 -1.80 14.10 -1.95
C VAL A 56 -1.75 12.63 -2.38
N LEU A 57 -0.89 12.38 -3.37
CA LEU A 57 -0.53 11.05 -3.83
C LEU A 57 0.93 10.77 -3.46
N ARG A 58 1.18 9.67 -2.77
CA ARG A 58 2.52 9.15 -2.46
C ARG A 58 2.72 7.83 -3.18
N GLY A 59 3.65 7.77 -4.09
CA GLY A 59 3.92 6.55 -4.84
C GLY A 59 4.22 6.75 -6.31
N LEU A 60 4.38 5.65 -7.03
CA LEU A 60 4.33 4.26 -6.52
C LEU A 60 5.75 3.82 -6.14
N HIS A 61 5.98 3.46 -4.89
CA HIS A 61 7.32 3.23 -4.35
C HIS A 61 7.58 1.75 -4.04
N TYR A 62 8.84 1.35 -4.18
CA TYR A 62 9.36 0.06 -3.74
C TYR A 62 10.86 0.19 -3.43
N GLN A 63 11.44 -0.83 -2.81
CA GLN A 63 12.89 -0.97 -2.68
C GLN A 63 13.34 -2.17 -3.50
N LYS A 64 14.46 -2.01 -4.23
CA LYS A 64 15.01 -2.99 -5.17
C LYS A 64 15.72 -4.15 -4.46
N GLY A 65 15.77 -5.29 -5.15
CA GLY A 65 16.55 -6.45 -4.74
C GLY A 65 16.25 -6.93 -3.33
N ASP A 66 17.28 -7.29 -2.58
CA ASP A 66 17.19 -7.81 -1.21
C ASP A 66 16.65 -6.79 -0.19
N CYS A 67 16.66 -5.50 -0.53
CA CYS A 67 16.07 -4.45 0.28
C CYS A 67 14.54 -4.35 0.16
N SER A 68 13.92 -5.16 -0.71
CA SER A 68 12.47 -5.17 -0.92
C SER A 68 11.70 -5.32 0.39
N GLN A 69 10.56 -4.64 0.47
CA GLN A 69 9.72 -4.59 1.68
C GLN A 69 8.33 -5.16 1.40
N ALA A 70 7.88 -6.06 2.26
CA ALA A 70 6.46 -6.32 2.45
C ALA A 70 5.87 -5.24 3.37
N LYS A 71 4.61 -4.86 3.12
CA LYS A 71 3.94 -3.78 3.84
C LYS A 71 2.58 -4.23 4.35
N LEU A 72 2.26 -3.86 5.59
CA LEU A 72 0.90 -3.95 6.13
C LEU A 72 0.45 -2.54 6.48
N VAL A 73 -0.51 -2.03 5.72
CA VAL A 73 -0.91 -0.62 5.76
C VAL A 73 -2.35 -0.45 6.28
N ARG A 74 -2.63 0.68 6.91
CA ARG A 74 -3.98 1.09 7.33
C ARG A 74 -4.10 2.60 7.53
N VAL A 75 -5.35 3.09 7.57
CA VAL A 75 -5.69 4.48 7.88
C VAL A 75 -6.13 4.60 9.34
N ILE A 76 -5.54 5.55 10.05
CA ILE A 76 -5.92 5.91 11.44
C ILE A 76 -7.03 6.96 11.43
N LYS A 77 -6.96 7.93 10.51
CA LYS A 77 -7.92 9.01 10.32
C LYS A 77 -8.08 9.31 8.84
N GLY A 78 -9.32 9.55 8.42
CA GLY A 78 -9.64 9.91 7.05
C GLY A 78 -9.72 8.70 6.12
N LYS A 79 -9.51 8.95 4.81
CA LYS A 79 -9.74 7.98 3.74
C LYS A 79 -8.69 8.11 2.66
N VAL A 80 -8.21 6.96 2.17
CA VAL A 80 -7.33 6.88 1.00
C VAL A 80 -7.80 5.82 0.01
N LEU A 81 -7.43 5.97 -1.26
CA LEU A 81 -7.38 4.87 -2.21
C LEU A 81 -5.95 4.34 -2.23
N ASP A 82 -5.76 3.13 -1.77
CA ASP A 82 -4.48 2.44 -1.72
C ASP A 82 -4.30 1.52 -2.93
N VAL A 83 -3.10 1.47 -3.49
CA VAL A 83 -2.81 0.76 -4.74
C VAL A 83 -1.54 -0.06 -4.62
N ALA A 84 -1.63 -1.34 -4.98
CA ALA A 84 -0.49 -2.24 -5.15
C ALA A 84 -0.38 -2.69 -6.60
N VAL A 85 0.78 -2.52 -7.23
CA VAL A 85 1.07 -2.94 -8.60
C VAL A 85 2.07 -4.08 -8.58
N ASP A 86 1.74 -5.19 -9.23
CA ASP A 86 2.67 -6.31 -9.39
C ASP A 86 3.80 -5.93 -10.37
N ILE A 87 5.03 -5.89 -9.86
CA ILE A 87 6.22 -5.55 -10.65
C ILE A 87 7.22 -6.71 -10.73
N ARG A 88 6.74 -7.96 -10.61
CA ARG A 88 7.51 -9.19 -10.82
C ARG A 88 7.35 -9.64 -12.27
N LYS A 89 8.40 -9.58 -13.07
CA LYS A 89 8.36 -9.91 -14.52
C LYS A 89 7.86 -11.32 -14.82
N SER A 90 8.22 -12.28 -13.98
CA SER A 90 7.79 -13.68 -14.12
C SER A 90 6.35 -13.94 -13.67
N SER A 91 5.68 -12.95 -13.06
CA SER A 91 4.29 -13.09 -12.60
C SER A 91 3.29 -13.03 -13.76
N PRO A 92 2.24 -13.87 -13.75
CA PRO A 92 1.14 -13.77 -14.72
C PRO A 92 0.33 -12.48 -14.59
N THR A 93 0.51 -11.76 -13.47
CA THR A 93 -0.15 -10.47 -13.18
C THR A 93 0.81 -9.29 -13.25
N PHE A 94 1.97 -9.44 -13.90
CA PHE A 94 2.90 -8.32 -14.11
C PHE A 94 2.20 -7.10 -14.71
N GLY A 95 2.40 -5.92 -14.13
CA GLY A 95 1.77 -4.66 -14.52
C GLY A 95 0.30 -4.53 -14.11
N LYS A 96 -0.33 -5.57 -13.56
CA LYS A 96 -1.69 -5.46 -13.00
C LYS A 96 -1.65 -4.87 -11.60
N HIS A 97 -2.78 -4.27 -11.20
CA HIS A 97 -2.89 -3.61 -9.90
C HIS A 97 -4.17 -4.00 -9.16
N VAL A 98 -4.14 -3.84 -7.85
CA VAL A 98 -5.30 -3.90 -6.95
C VAL A 98 -5.45 -2.55 -6.30
N MET A 99 -6.69 -2.05 -6.24
CA MET A 99 -7.05 -0.81 -5.54
C MET A 99 -8.00 -1.13 -4.39
N VAL A 100 -7.75 -0.53 -3.23
CA VAL A 100 -8.56 -0.73 -2.02
C VAL A 100 -8.81 0.61 -1.34
N GLU A 101 -10.06 0.92 -1.04
CA GLU A 101 -10.38 2.03 -0.14
C GLU A 101 -10.08 1.63 1.30
N LEU A 102 -9.21 2.38 1.96
CA LEU A 102 -8.88 2.26 3.38
C LEU A 102 -9.35 3.52 4.10
N SER A 103 -10.02 3.34 5.24
CA SER A 103 -10.51 4.48 6.03
C SER A 103 -10.56 4.16 7.53
N ASP A 104 -10.67 5.22 8.33
CA ASP A 104 -10.95 5.11 9.77
C ASP A 104 -12.37 4.59 10.06
N GLU A 105 -13.27 4.58 9.07
CA GLU A 105 -14.60 3.99 9.19
C GLU A 105 -14.57 2.48 8.96
N ASN A 106 -13.98 2.03 7.81
CA ASN A 106 -13.99 0.62 7.45
C ASN A 106 -12.93 -0.21 8.20
N LYS A 107 -11.92 0.41 8.82
CA LYS A 107 -10.82 -0.20 9.55
C LYS A 107 -10.03 -1.25 8.76
N ARG A 108 -10.22 -1.32 7.44
CA ARG A 108 -9.51 -2.26 6.58
C ARG A 108 -8.02 -2.02 6.64
N GLN A 109 -7.28 -3.11 6.49
CA GLN A 109 -5.85 -3.11 6.28
C GLN A 109 -5.53 -3.78 4.96
N PHE A 110 -4.41 -3.41 4.36
CA PHE A 110 -3.98 -3.95 3.09
C PHE A 110 -2.57 -4.52 3.25
N PHE A 111 -2.43 -5.81 2.95
CA PHE A 111 -1.14 -6.48 2.93
C PHE A 111 -0.62 -6.57 1.50
N ILE A 112 0.59 -6.07 1.31
CA ILE A 112 1.30 -5.99 0.04
C ILE A 112 2.63 -6.73 0.21
N PRO A 113 2.86 -7.87 -0.47
CA PRO A 113 4.11 -8.61 -0.35
C PRO A 113 5.27 -7.89 -1.05
N ARG A 114 6.48 -8.42 -0.90
CA ARG A 114 7.65 -8.01 -1.67
C ARG A 114 7.40 -8.24 -3.17
N GLY A 115 8.01 -7.43 -4.01
CA GLY A 115 7.83 -7.51 -5.47
C GLY A 115 6.68 -6.66 -6.01
N PHE A 116 6.20 -5.71 -5.21
CA PHE A 116 5.14 -4.78 -5.59
C PHE A 116 5.58 -3.32 -5.45
N ALA A 117 5.11 -2.47 -6.37
CA ALA A 117 5.11 -1.02 -6.17
C ALA A 117 3.82 -0.62 -5.44
N HIS A 118 3.92 0.32 -4.52
CA HIS A 118 2.86 0.73 -3.62
C HIS A 118 2.70 2.23 -3.56
N GLY A 119 1.47 2.69 -3.51
CA GLY A 119 1.14 4.10 -3.28
C GLY A 119 -0.30 4.30 -2.86
N PHE A 120 -0.63 5.51 -2.45
CA PHE A 120 -1.99 5.87 -2.09
C PHE A 120 -2.32 7.31 -2.46
N LEU A 121 -3.61 7.56 -2.67
CA LEU A 121 -4.21 8.87 -2.89
C LEU A 121 -5.15 9.22 -1.74
N VAL A 122 -4.99 10.40 -1.15
CA VAL A 122 -5.88 10.90 -0.08
C VAL A 122 -7.19 11.43 -0.66
N LEU A 123 -8.31 10.89 -0.16
CA LEU A 123 -9.68 11.20 -0.61
C LEU A 123 -10.50 12.01 0.41
N SER A 124 -10.02 12.19 1.63
CA SER A 124 -10.61 13.04 2.68
C SER A 124 -9.81 14.34 2.82
N ASP A 125 -10.31 15.31 3.60
CA ASP A 125 -9.60 16.58 3.86
C ASP A 125 -8.18 16.36 4.37
N GLU A 126 -8.00 15.33 5.22
CA GLU A 126 -6.70 14.84 5.67
C GLU A 126 -6.75 13.33 5.91
N ALA A 127 -5.61 12.67 5.83
CA ALA A 127 -5.45 11.29 6.25
C ALA A 127 -4.20 11.09 7.10
N ILE A 128 -4.33 10.26 8.15
CA ILE A 128 -3.20 9.72 8.92
C ILE A 128 -3.08 8.26 8.53
N PHE A 129 -1.96 7.91 7.93
CA PHE A 129 -1.66 6.62 7.32
C PHE A 129 -0.48 5.97 8.02
N THR A 130 -0.65 4.72 8.46
CA THR A 130 0.41 3.96 9.12
C THR A 130 0.70 2.66 8.37
N TYR A 131 1.94 2.20 8.44
CA TYR A 131 2.32 0.93 7.85
C TYR A 131 3.52 0.28 8.54
N LYS A 132 3.44 -1.05 8.64
CA LYS A 132 4.54 -1.92 9.08
C LYS A 132 5.33 -2.39 7.87
N VAL A 133 6.64 -2.53 8.03
CA VAL A 133 7.54 -3.10 7.00
C VAL A 133 8.44 -4.18 7.58
N ASP A 134 8.79 -5.17 6.76
CA ASP A 134 9.62 -6.33 7.12
C ASP A 134 11.10 -6.15 6.76
N ASN A 135 11.48 -4.98 6.25
CA ASN A 135 12.88 -4.64 5.97
C ASN A 135 13.13 -3.16 6.26
N ALA A 136 14.36 -2.80 6.59
CA ALA A 136 14.72 -1.41 6.88
C ALA A 136 14.67 -0.53 5.62
N TYR A 137 14.51 0.77 5.84
CA TYR A 137 14.64 1.74 4.74
C TYR A 137 16.10 1.78 4.23
N ALA A 138 16.24 1.60 2.92
CA ALA A 138 17.51 1.58 2.22
C ALA A 138 17.49 2.62 1.08
N PRO A 139 17.98 3.86 1.32
CA PRO A 139 17.93 4.95 0.35
C PRO A 139 18.54 4.58 -1.02
N GLN A 140 19.60 3.76 -1.03
CA GLN A 140 20.27 3.30 -2.25
C GLN A 140 19.43 2.31 -3.09
N ALA A 141 18.44 1.68 -2.48
CA ALA A 141 17.53 0.75 -3.14
C ALA A 141 16.15 1.37 -3.43
N ASP A 142 15.92 2.60 -2.98
CA ASP A 142 14.65 3.30 -3.14
C ASP A 142 14.37 3.58 -4.63
N ALA A 143 13.20 3.14 -5.08
CA ALA A 143 12.76 3.22 -6.45
C ALA A 143 11.24 3.43 -6.54
N GLY A 144 10.76 3.71 -7.73
CA GLY A 144 9.34 3.88 -7.99
C GLY A 144 9.00 3.76 -9.46
N ILE A 145 7.70 3.71 -9.72
CA ILE A 145 7.13 3.89 -11.06
C ILE A 145 6.16 5.07 -11.04
N ARG A 146 5.98 5.69 -12.19
CA ARG A 146 5.13 6.86 -12.32
C ARG A 146 3.66 6.52 -12.00
N TRP A 147 3.03 7.32 -11.14
CA TRP A 147 1.66 7.11 -10.67
C TRP A 147 0.61 7.12 -11.81
N ASN A 148 0.88 7.83 -12.90
CA ASN A 148 0.02 7.96 -14.08
C ASN A 148 0.52 7.15 -15.27
N ASP A 149 1.24 6.06 -15.02
CA ASP A 149 1.73 5.16 -16.06
C ASP A 149 0.57 4.60 -16.90
N PRO A 150 0.56 4.84 -18.23
CA PRO A 150 -0.52 4.38 -19.11
C PRO A 150 -0.56 2.85 -19.25
N ASP A 151 0.58 2.17 -19.10
CA ASP A 151 0.67 0.70 -19.22
C ASP A 151 0.09 0.02 -17.98
N VAL A 152 0.23 0.65 -16.80
CA VAL A 152 -0.42 0.21 -15.56
C VAL A 152 -1.90 0.60 -15.53
N GLY A 153 -2.23 1.79 -16.04
CA GLY A 153 -3.58 2.25 -16.29
C GLY A 153 -4.46 2.46 -15.06
N ILE A 154 -3.88 2.89 -13.92
CA ILE A 154 -4.63 3.16 -12.68
C ILE A 154 -5.64 4.29 -12.94
N LYS A 155 -6.90 4.06 -12.56
CA LYS A 155 -7.98 5.05 -12.65
C LYS A 155 -8.16 5.76 -11.32
N TRP A 156 -7.39 6.84 -11.12
CA TRP A 156 -7.50 7.66 -9.93
C TRP A 156 -8.83 8.43 -9.94
N PRO A 157 -9.57 8.51 -8.80
CA PRO A 157 -10.93 9.06 -8.76
C PRO A 157 -10.98 10.59 -8.61
N ILE A 158 -9.90 11.30 -8.92
CA ILE A 158 -9.84 12.77 -8.92
C ILE A 158 -9.24 13.26 -10.24
N ASP A 159 -9.44 14.55 -10.56
CA ASP A 159 -8.81 15.16 -11.72
C ASP A 159 -7.28 15.14 -11.55
N PRO A 160 -6.52 14.73 -12.57
CA PRO A 160 -5.05 14.73 -12.51
C PRO A 160 -4.43 16.08 -12.11
N LYS A 161 -5.11 17.21 -12.40
CA LYS A 161 -4.65 18.56 -12.01
C LYS A 161 -4.72 18.81 -10.50
N ASP A 162 -5.57 18.06 -9.77
CA ASP A 162 -5.77 18.16 -8.33
C ASP A 162 -4.85 17.20 -7.55
N VAL A 163 -4.07 16.37 -8.25
CA VAL A 163 -3.10 15.45 -7.64
C VAL A 163 -1.86 16.22 -7.18
N LEU A 164 -1.53 16.08 -5.91
CA LEU A 164 -0.35 16.66 -5.28
C LEU A 164 0.69 15.58 -5.03
N THR A 165 1.82 15.65 -5.72
CA THR A 165 2.95 14.70 -5.56
C THR A 165 4.23 15.41 -5.16
N SER A 166 5.21 14.65 -4.66
CA SER A 166 6.57 15.15 -4.48
C SER A 166 7.28 15.31 -5.84
N GLU A 167 8.30 16.16 -5.89
CA GLU A 167 9.17 16.29 -7.08
C GLU A 167 9.78 14.95 -7.49
N LYS A 168 10.14 14.12 -6.52
CA LYS A 168 10.66 12.77 -6.74
C LYS A 168 9.62 11.90 -7.49
N ASP A 169 8.35 11.96 -7.11
CA ASP A 169 7.29 11.14 -7.70
C ASP A 169 6.94 11.59 -9.14
N LEU A 170 7.19 12.86 -9.47
CA LEU A 170 7.00 13.40 -10.82
C LEU A 170 8.02 12.87 -11.83
N VAL A 171 9.22 12.49 -11.39
CA VAL A 171 10.32 12.06 -12.26
C VAL A 171 10.57 10.55 -12.28
N GLN A 172 9.72 9.77 -11.59
CA GLN A 172 9.81 8.31 -11.63
C GLN A 172 9.67 7.78 -13.06
N PRO A 173 10.36 6.69 -13.42
CA PRO A 173 10.23 6.06 -14.74
C PRO A 173 8.84 5.45 -14.94
N PHE A 174 8.47 5.18 -16.18
CA PHE A 174 7.37 4.26 -16.48
C PHE A 174 7.78 2.82 -16.21
N LEU A 175 6.81 1.93 -15.99
CA LEU A 175 7.04 0.52 -15.65
C LEU A 175 7.98 -0.17 -16.65
N ARG A 176 7.83 0.12 -17.93
CA ARG A 176 8.67 -0.46 -19.01
C ARG A 176 10.15 -0.10 -18.91
N ASP A 177 10.47 1.04 -18.27
CA ASP A 177 11.84 1.57 -18.12
C ASP A 177 12.37 1.38 -16.69
N ALA A 178 11.52 0.88 -15.76
CA ALA A 178 11.85 0.71 -14.36
C ALA A 178 12.67 -0.57 -14.10
N GLU A 179 13.56 -0.52 -13.12
CA GLU A 179 14.26 -1.70 -12.61
C GLU A 179 13.33 -2.45 -11.64
N VAL A 180 12.78 -3.56 -12.09
CA VAL A 180 11.78 -4.35 -11.38
C VAL A 180 12.32 -5.74 -10.99
N PHE A 181 11.49 -6.56 -10.36
CA PHE A 181 11.87 -7.92 -9.93
C PHE A 181 11.73 -8.91 -11.09
N GLU A 182 12.64 -9.89 -11.14
CA GLU A 182 12.60 -10.99 -12.11
C GLU A 182 11.51 -12.03 -11.76
#